data_81202774c957cf8689fa144e93841b17
#
_entry.id   81202774c957cf8689fa144e93841b17
#
_cell.length_a   1.000
_cell.length_b   1.000
_cell.length_c   1.000
_cell.angle_alpha   90.00
_cell.angle_beta   90.00
_cell.angle_gamma   90.00
#
_symmetry.space_group_name_H-M   'P 1'
#
loop_
_entity.id
_entity.type
_entity.pdbx_description
1 polymer ?
#
loop_
_entity_poly.entity_id
_entity_poly.type
_entity_poly.pdbx_seq_one_letter_code
_entity_poly.pdbx_strand_id
1 'polypeptide(L)'
;MKNAFGVRLAVIIVAAASAACSQSSTGQAAGAASVAATSSPVASLDLAYDKPAVVGANVNATASGLPIGKTVDLEWGTVTGGWVVEDYYHFRGKKYSETTTSLGRVPVDASGRVNARFVVPEDYGGVHEVIARIDGKLVAQGAINVTQTFALTPTSGPIGTPIELKVSGLGWRTMESTWVVNWDNRELGFVSAAGTRGSAVARFRATGPSGDHVVKLYTGWQGLGYLNYEQSPVAALPRPQFTFRTTPGATRDAAYAEPYQPQSIPKPDPSTAGVRLMLAPAQGPVGTRAVLKGEGFAAGAPMRLVWETAVGSRVTDAGFTPQERSIGDITADASGRIDRTVTIPEDLGGLHGVALRLTGARNDLVARTHFVIETSLVDVTPRSGPAGTPVTIHLKGVGWTEYDNIYVATYDNAYMGYACGFNSNGDVVINFTATGEPGAHVIDLYPGIYQGPPTEPQQLYRLPQLTYADDHPGNKIPAIRILFDITSEGFRKRASR
;
A
#
# COMPACT_ATOMS: atom_id res chain seq x y z
N MET A 1 14.34 -2.12 68.08
CA MET A 1 13.35 -3.20 67.95
C MET A 1 13.44 -3.73 66.52
N LYS A 2 13.78 -4.98 66.42
CA LYS A 2 13.99 -5.73 65.15
C LYS A 2 12.62 -6.14 64.59
N ASN A 3 12.39 -6.03 63.28
CA ASN A 3 11.57 -7.01 62.57
C ASN A 3 12.01 -7.09 61.14
N ALA A 4 12.56 -8.22 60.80
CA ALA A 4 12.93 -8.66 59.48
C ALA A 4 11.71 -9.25 58.78
N PHE A 5 11.47 -8.86 57.51
CA PHE A 5 10.54 -9.55 56.63
C PHE A 5 11.36 -10.27 55.56
N GLY A 6 11.40 -11.58 55.69
CA GLY A 6 11.99 -12.47 54.68
C GLY A 6 10.99 -12.68 53.53
N VAL A 7 11.41 -12.36 52.32
CA VAL A 7 10.72 -12.74 51.06
C VAL A 7 11.18 -14.15 50.68
N ARG A 8 10.26 -15.10 50.73
CA ARG A 8 10.46 -16.45 50.15
C ARG A 8 10.13 -16.39 48.66
N LEU A 9 11.18 -16.66 47.86
CA LEU A 9 11.03 -16.84 46.42
C LEU A 9 10.50 -18.27 46.15
N ALA A 10 9.27 -18.38 45.70
CA ALA A 10 8.70 -19.65 45.24
C ALA A 10 9.03 -19.83 43.74
N VAL A 11 9.87 -20.78 43.43
CA VAL A 11 10.13 -21.23 42.05
C VAL A 11 9.02 -22.21 41.70
N ILE A 12 8.15 -21.80 40.77
CA ILE A 12 7.15 -22.69 40.15
C ILE A 12 7.76 -23.28 38.89
N ILE A 13 8.10 -24.56 38.95
CA ILE A 13 8.47 -25.37 37.78
C ILE A 13 7.18 -25.82 37.12
N VAL A 14 6.86 -25.27 35.96
CA VAL A 14 5.77 -25.78 35.11
C VAL A 14 6.37 -26.86 34.20
N ALA A 15 6.08 -28.11 34.50
CA ALA A 15 6.33 -29.22 33.61
C ALA A 15 5.22 -29.22 32.52
N ALA A 16 5.57 -28.96 31.29
CA ALA A 16 4.68 -29.14 30.14
C ALA A 16 4.61 -30.62 29.79
N ALA A 17 3.53 -31.29 30.12
CA ALA A 17 3.21 -32.62 29.63
C ALA A 17 2.62 -32.51 28.23
N SER A 18 3.34 -33.00 27.22
CA SER A 18 2.82 -33.22 25.86
C SER A 18 1.90 -34.45 25.87
N ALA A 19 0.59 -34.21 25.81
CA ALA A 19 -0.40 -35.25 25.59
C ALA A 19 -0.65 -35.37 24.07
N ALA A 20 -0.12 -36.46 23.49
CA ALA A 20 -0.49 -36.92 22.17
C ALA A 20 -1.87 -37.56 22.25
N CYS A 21 -2.91 -36.94 21.70
CA CYS A 21 -4.21 -37.57 21.49
C CYS A 21 -4.18 -38.40 20.20
N SER A 22 -3.97 -39.70 20.36
CA SER A 22 -4.36 -40.70 19.36
C SER A 22 -5.84 -41.02 19.55
N GLN A 23 -6.70 -40.54 18.65
CA GLN A 23 -8.09 -41.04 18.57
C GLN A 23 -8.14 -42.16 17.56
N SER A 24 -8.28 -43.37 18.05
CA SER A 24 -8.71 -44.53 17.30
C SER A 24 -10.25 -44.54 17.20
N SER A 25 -10.78 -44.19 16.03
CA SER A 25 -12.19 -44.42 15.72
C SER A 25 -12.34 -45.77 15.01
N THR A 26 -12.85 -46.77 15.73
CA THR A 26 -13.44 -47.97 15.13
C THR A 26 -14.82 -47.60 14.62
N GLY A 27 -14.96 -47.39 13.34
CA GLY A 27 -16.24 -47.22 12.62
C GLY A 27 -16.42 -48.32 11.59
N GLN A 28 -17.48 -49.05 11.75
CA GLN A 28 -17.93 -50.19 11.01
C GLN A 28 -18.00 -49.95 9.48
N ALA A 29 -17.39 -50.84 8.71
CA ALA A 29 -17.46 -50.86 7.26
C ALA A 29 -18.85 -51.27 6.77
N ALA A 30 -19.57 -50.32 6.17
CA ALA A 30 -20.66 -50.63 5.23
C ALA A 30 -20.07 -50.60 3.81
N GLY A 31 -20.10 -51.78 3.16
CA GLY A 31 -19.57 -51.93 1.81
C GLY A 31 -20.34 -51.09 0.79
N ALA A 32 -19.74 -50.05 0.31
CA ALA A 32 -20.04 -49.43 -0.94
C ALA A 32 -18.94 -49.79 -1.93
N ALA A 33 -19.27 -50.52 -2.98
CA ALA A 33 -18.35 -50.78 -4.07
C ALA A 33 -17.92 -49.45 -4.69
N SER A 34 -16.73 -48.99 -4.32
CA SER A 34 -16.05 -47.90 -4.98
C SER A 34 -15.70 -48.36 -6.39
N VAL A 35 -16.42 -47.86 -7.38
CA VAL A 35 -15.93 -47.85 -8.75
C VAL A 35 -14.71 -46.93 -8.73
N ALA A 36 -13.52 -47.52 -8.69
CA ALA A 36 -12.29 -46.85 -8.87
C ALA A 36 -12.30 -46.23 -10.28
N ALA A 37 -12.59 -44.93 -10.35
CA ALA A 37 -12.27 -44.15 -11.53
C ALA A 37 -10.76 -44.21 -11.66
N THR A 38 -10.25 -44.98 -12.62
CA THR A 38 -8.88 -45.03 -13.02
C THR A 38 -8.55 -43.62 -13.60
N SER A 39 -8.10 -42.69 -12.76
CA SER A 39 -7.50 -41.46 -13.21
C SER A 39 -6.24 -41.83 -14.00
N SER A 40 -6.24 -41.56 -15.29
CA SER A 40 -5.01 -41.69 -16.08
C SER A 40 -3.91 -40.89 -15.36
N PRO A 41 -2.68 -41.45 -15.26
CA PRO A 41 -1.58 -40.72 -14.59
C PRO A 41 -1.35 -39.41 -15.31
N VAL A 42 -1.31 -38.31 -14.55
CA VAL A 42 -0.97 -36.97 -15.05
C VAL A 42 0.51 -37.00 -15.48
N ALA A 43 0.80 -36.65 -16.74
CA ALA A 43 2.16 -36.61 -17.26
C ALA A 43 2.95 -35.45 -16.62
N SER A 44 4.29 -35.58 -16.59
CA SER A 44 5.16 -34.48 -16.25
C SER A 44 5.20 -33.48 -17.42
N LEU A 45 5.11 -32.19 -17.11
CA LEU A 45 5.43 -31.10 -18.02
C LEU A 45 6.82 -30.58 -17.67
N ASP A 46 7.80 -30.93 -18.51
CA ASP A 46 9.18 -30.52 -18.31
C ASP A 46 9.36 -29.06 -18.75
N LEU A 47 9.92 -28.23 -17.86
CA LEU A 47 10.12 -26.81 -18.10
C LEU A 47 11.62 -26.49 -18.17
N ALA A 48 12.08 -26.09 -19.38
CA ALA A 48 13.45 -25.70 -19.62
C ALA A 48 13.54 -24.16 -19.72
N TYR A 49 14.37 -23.55 -18.88
CA TYR A 49 14.60 -22.10 -18.81
C TYR A 49 15.95 -21.78 -18.19
N ASP A 50 16.45 -20.57 -18.40
CA ASP A 50 17.65 -20.07 -17.73
C ASP A 50 17.35 -19.80 -16.24
N LYS A 51 18.22 -20.29 -15.37
CA LYS A 51 18.06 -20.13 -13.91
C LYS A 51 18.87 -18.92 -13.42
N PRO A 52 18.28 -18.10 -12.53
CA PRO A 52 16.91 -18.18 -11.98
C PRO A 52 15.86 -17.75 -13.01
N ALA A 53 14.67 -18.38 -12.99
CA ALA A 53 13.53 -17.85 -13.71
C ALA A 53 13.10 -16.51 -13.10
N VAL A 54 12.85 -15.52 -13.93
CA VAL A 54 12.37 -14.20 -13.56
C VAL A 54 11.19 -13.80 -14.45
N VAL A 55 10.43 -12.80 -14.06
CA VAL A 55 9.40 -12.21 -14.94
C VAL A 55 10.04 -11.86 -16.30
N GLY A 56 9.39 -12.23 -17.39
CA GLY A 56 9.88 -12.02 -18.75
C GLY A 56 10.86 -13.08 -19.26
N ALA A 57 11.23 -14.10 -18.46
CA ALA A 57 12.10 -15.18 -18.90
C ALA A 57 11.40 -16.09 -19.94
N ASN A 58 12.16 -16.56 -20.93
CA ASN A 58 11.64 -17.52 -21.89
C ASN A 58 11.65 -18.94 -21.28
N VAL A 59 10.56 -19.66 -21.49
CA VAL A 59 10.37 -21.05 -21.02
C VAL A 59 9.97 -21.92 -22.19
N ASN A 60 10.61 -23.10 -22.29
CA ASN A 60 10.22 -24.15 -23.19
C ASN A 60 9.58 -25.28 -22.39
N ALA A 61 8.31 -25.57 -22.64
CA ALA A 61 7.53 -26.59 -21.95
C ALA A 61 7.32 -27.80 -22.84
N THR A 62 7.70 -28.99 -22.39
CA THR A 62 7.56 -30.24 -23.15
C THR A 62 6.85 -31.29 -22.34
N ALA A 63 5.97 -32.06 -23.00
CA ALA A 63 5.32 -33.24 -22.45
C ALA A 63 5.20 -34.31 -23.52
N SER A 64 5.10 -35.57 -23.12
CA SER A 64 4.94 -36.72 -24.01
C SER A 64 3.87 -37.70 -23.50
N GLY A 65 3.45 -38.62 -24.38
CA GLY A 65 2.41 -39.60 -24.04
C GLY A 65 1.00 -38.99 -24.06
N LEU A 66 0.80 -37.87 -24.77
CA LEU A 66 -0.47 -37.19 -24.89
C LEU A 66 -1.29 -37.71 -26.09
N PRO A 67 -2.61 -37.60 -26.07
CA PRO A 67 -3.49 -38.04 -27.16
C PRO A 67 -3.17 -37.30 -28.46
N ILE A 68 -2.79 -38.04 -29.51
CA ILE A 68 -2.44 -37.50 -30.83
C ILE A 68 -3.64 -36.78 -31.47
N GLY A 69 -3.37 -35.67 -32.13
CA GLY A 69 -4.37 -34.86 -32.84
C GLY A 69 -5.26 -34.00 -31.96
N LYS A 70 -5.01 -33.98 -30.65
CA LYS A 70 -5.68 -33.08 -29.72
C LYS A 70 -4.91 -31.78 -29.60
N THR A 71 -5.56 -30.79 -29.00
CA THR A 71 -4.94 -29.49 -28.64
C THR A 71 -4.87 -29.37 -27.14
N VAL A 72 -3.72 -28.96 -26.65
CA VAL A 72 -3.50 -28.64 -25.22
C VAL A 72 -3.80 -27.18 -25.01
N ASP A 73 -4.63 -26.87 -24.03
CA ASP A 73 -4.73 -25.55 -23.41
C ASP A 73 -3.66 -25.47 -22.32
N LEU A 74 -2.68 -24.57 -22.49
CA LEU A 74 -1.62 -24.35 -21.53
C LEU A 74 -2.00 -23.18 -20.64
N GLU A 75 -1.93 -23.38 -19.33
CA GLU A 75 -2.37 -22.41 -18.30
C GLU A 75 -1.27 -22.12 -17.30
N TRP A 76 -1.25 -20.91 -16.80
CA TRP A 76 -0.40 -20.40 -15.73
C TRP A 76 -1.22 -20.34 -14.45
N GLY A 77 -0.84 -21.10 -13.44
CA GLY A 77 -1.42 -21.06 -12.10
C GLY A 77 -0.95 -19.78 -11.38
N THR A 78 -1.87 -19.00 -10.88
CA THR A 78 -1.61 -17.73 -10.20
C THR A 78 -2.67 -17.44 -9.14
N VAL A 79 -2.69 -16.22 -8.64
CA VAL A 79 -3.73 -15.72 -7.74
C VAL A 79 -4.34 -14.43 -8.27
N THR A 80 -5.58 -14.19 -7.90
CA THR A 80 -6.24 -12.89 -8.01
C THR A 80 -6.51 -12.34 -6.61
N GLY A 81 -6.47 -11.02 -6.47
CA GLY A 81 -6.65 -10.35 -5.17
C GLY A 81 -5.66 -9.23 -4.96
N GLY A 82 -5.45 -8.86 -3.71
CA GLY A 82 -4.60 -7.75 -3.30
C GLY A 82 -5.04 -7.18 -1.98
N TRP A 83 -4.94 -5.87 -1.83
CA TRP A 83 -5.43 -5.14 -0.67
C TRP A 83 -6.94 -5.25 -0.54
N VAL A 84 -7.43 -5.43 0.69
CA VAL A 84 -8.85 -5.51 1.00
C VAL A 84 -9.24 -4.32 1.87
N VAL A 85 -10.20 -3.54 1.39
CA VAL A 85 -10.85 -2.45 2.11
C VAL A 85 -12.34 -2.76 2.17
N GLU A 86 -12.91 -2.77 3.36
CA GLU A 86 -14.34 -2.95 3.61
C GLU A 86 -14.97 -1.62 4.01
N ASP A 87 -16.25 -1.46 3.67
CA ASP A 87 -17.05 -0.29 4.05
C ASP A 87 -16.36 1.04 3.74
N TYR A 88 -15.56 1.08 2.67
CA TYR A 88 -14.82 2.23 2.18
C TYR A 88 -13.63 2.67 3.06
N TYR A 89 -13.56 2.36 4.34
CA TYR A 89 -12.52 2.89 5.22
C TYR A 89 -11.80 1.86 6.09
N HIS A 90 -12.34 0.63 6.21
CA HIS A 90 -11.71 -0.41 7.01
C HIS A 90 -10.69 -1.21 6.20
N PHE A 91 -9.44 -1.16 6.60
CA PHE A 91 -8.37 -1.96 6.02
C PHE A 91 -8.35 -3.38 6.62
N ARG A 92 -8.42 -4.41 5.77
CA ARG A 92 -8.46 -5.83 6.17
C ARG A 92 -7.22 -6.62 5.76
N GLY A 93 -6.14 -5.94 5.36
CA GLY A 93 -4.91 -6.59 4.92
C GLY A 93 -4.95 -7.03 3.47
N LYS A 94 -4.46 -8.23 3.19
CA LYS A 94 -4.37 -8.81 1.84
C LYS A 94 -5.17 -10.09 1.77
N LYS A 95 -5.88 -10.29 0.65
CA LYS A 95 -6.61 -11.53 0.37
C LYS A 95 -6.38 -11.95 -1.07
N TYR A 96 -6.12 -13.22 -1.26
CA TYR A 96 -5.88 -13.82 -2.56
C TYR A 96 -6.72 -15.07 -2.75
N SER A 97 -7.08 -15.35 -4.00
CA SER A 97 -7.76 -16.58 -4.44
C SER A 97 -7.03 -17.17 -5.62
N GLU A 98 -6.80 -18.47 -5.61
CA GLU A 98 -6.13 -19.18 -6.70
C GLU A 98 -6.96 -19.11 -7.98
N THR A 99 -6.27 -18.96 -9.10
CA THR A 99 -6.83 -18.89 -10.44
C THR A 99 -5.81 -19.35 -11.47
N THR A 100 -6.24 -19.50 -12.72
CA THR A 100 -5.34 -19.74 -13.85
C THR A 100 -5.53 -18.68 -14.93
N THR A 101 -4.46 -18.42 -15.69
CA THR A 101 -4.50 -17.58 -16.89
C THR A 101 -3.95 -18.35 -18.07
N SER A 102 -4.49 -18.12 -19.28
CA SER A 102 -4.05 -18.83 -20.48
C SER A 102 -2.64 -18.41 -20.89
N LEU A 103 -1.78 -19.40 -21.16
CA LEU A 103 -0.49 -19.22 -21.83
C LEU A 103 -0.59 -19.53 -23.34
N GLY A 104 -1.73 -20.05 -23.80
CA GLY A 104 -1.97 -20.34 -25.20
C GLY A 104 -2.41 -21.78 -25.46
N ARG A 105 -2.55 -22.12 -26.74
CA ARG A 105 -3.00 -23.43 -27.22
C ARG A 105 -1.94 -24.06 -28.11
N VAL A 106 -1.63 -25.33 -27.90
CA VAL A 106 -0.57 -26.04 -28.61
C VAL A 106 -1.07 -27.40 -29.10
N PRO A 107 -0.92 -27.75 -30.38
CA PRO A 107 -1.31 -29.06 -30.88
C PRO A 107 -0.37 -30.15 -30.37
N VAL A 108 -0.93 -31.33 -30.09
CA VAL A 108 -0.17 -32.54 -29.85
C VAL A 108 0.28 -33.09 -31.21
N ASP A 109 1.59 -33.31 -31.38
CA ASP A 109 2.17 -33.83 -32.62
C ASP A 109 1.87 -35.31 -32.87
N ALA A 110 2.30 -35.81 -34.03
CA ALA A 110 2.09 -37.21 -34.43
C ALA A 110 2.84 -38.24 -33.56
N SER A 111 3.74 -37.81 -32.70
CA SER A 111 4.44 -38.65 -31.72
C SER A 111 3.85 -38.55 -30.31
N GLY A 112 2.71 -37.88 -30.13
CA GLY A 112 2.08 -37.69 -28.84
C GLY A 112 2.83 -36.71 -27.95
N ARG A 113 3.55 -35.75 -28.52
CA ARG A 113 4.34 -34.73 -27.81
C ARG A 113 3.77 -33.35 -27.98
N VAL A 114 3.99 -32.53 -26.97
CA VAL A 114 3.79 -31.08 -27.00
C VAL A 114 5.13 -30.40 -26.77
N ASN A 115 5.38 -29.35 -27.55
CA ASN A 115 6.49 -28.43 -27.37
C ASN A 115 5.94 -27.00 -27.45
N ALA A 116 5.84 -26.33 -26.31
CA ALA A 116 5.29 -24.99 -26.16
C ALA A 116 6.37 -24.01 -25.71
N ARG A 117 6.32 -22.81 -26.22
CA ARG A 117 7.16 -21.71 -25.75
C ARG A 117 6.28 -20.61 -25.19
N PHE A 118 6.64 -20.11 -24.02
CA PHE A 118 5.97 -18.96 -23.42
C PHE A 118 6.99 -18.08 -22.68
N VAL A 119 6.56 -16.88 -22.34
CA VAL A 119 7.30 -15.94 -21.50
C VAL A 119 6.67 -15.97 -20.12
N VAL A 120 7.49 -16.04 -19.05
CA VAL A 120 6.99 -15.91 -17.69
C VAL A 120 6.19 -14.61 -17.60
N PRO A 121 4.90 -14.67 -17.27
CA PRO A 121 4.05 -13.49 -17.23
C PRO A 121 4.53 -12.45 -16.21
N GLU A 122 4.14 -11.20 -16.41
CA GLU A 122 4.24 -10.20 -15.34
C GLU A 122 3.20 -10.53 -14.25
N ASP A 123 3.71 -11.10 -13.17
CA ASP A 123 2.89 -11.67 -12.09
C ASP A 123 3.69 -11.70 -10.78
N TYR A 124 3.04 -12.18 -9.73
CA TYR A 124 3.70 -12.47 -8.47
C TYR A 124 4.87 -13.44 -8.66
N GLY A 125 5.83 -13.40 -7.75
CA GLY A 125 6.92 -14.39 -7.70
C GLY A 125 6.58 -15.58 -6.82
N GLY A 126 7.53 -16.51 -6.73
CA GLY A 126 7.38 -17.77 -6.03
C GLY A 126 7.00 -18.91 -6.95
N VAL A 127 6.47 -19.98 -6.40
CA VAL A 127 6.16 -21.19 -7.18
C VAL A 127 4.83 -21.05 -7.89
N HIS A 128 4.85 -21.22 -9.20
CA HIS A 128 3.70 -21.26 -10.08
C HIS A 128 3.58 -22.62 -10.76
N GLU A 129 2.35 -23.12 -10.86
CA GLU A 129 2.06 -24.30 -11.65
C GLU A 129 1.89 -23.91 -13.12
N VAL A 130 2.41 -24.75 -14.01
CA VAL A 130 2.12 -24.71 -15.43
C VAL A 130 1.31 -25.94 -15.77
N ILE A 131 0.08 -25.74 -16.21
CA ILE A 131 -0.96 -26.75 -16.32
C ILE A 131 -1.29 -26.94 -17.79
N ALA A 132 -1.31 -28.20 -18.23
CA ALA A 132 -1.74 -28.59 -19.57
C ALA A 132 -3.07 -29.34 -19.49
N ARG A 133 -4.10 -28.84 -20.20
CA ARG A 133 -5.42 -29.47 -20.27
C ARG A 133 -5.79 -29.85 -21.71
N ILE A 134 -6.52 -30.94 -21.83
CA ILE A 134 -7.20 -31.34 -23.08
C ILE A 134 -8.69 -31.55 -22.75
N ASP A 135 -9.55 -30.87 -23.48
CA ASP A 135 -11.01 -30.93 -23.25
C ASP A 135 -11.38 -30.66 -21.76
N GLY A 136 -10.68 -29.69 -21.12
CA GLY A 136 -10.84 -29.29 -19.71
C GLY A 136 -10.21 -30.25 -18.69
N LYS A 137 -9.70 -31.43 -19.09
CA LYS A 137 -9.05 -32.40 -18.21
C LYS A 137 -7.57 -32.16 -18.10
N LEU A 138 -7.02 -32.20 -16.87
CA LEU A 138 -5.61 -32.14 -16.59
C LEU A 138 -4.89 -33.35 -17.23
N VAL A 139 -3.89 -33.09 -18.10
CA VAL A 139 -3.12 -34.13 -18.79
C VAL A 139 -1.63 -34.09 -18.48
N ALA A 140 -1.09 -32.89 -18.19
CA ALA A 140 0.28 -32.74 -17.73
C ALA A 140 0.42 -31.51 -16.83
N GLN A 141 1.41 -31.54 -15.94
CA GLN A 141 1.66 -30.46 -14.98
C GLN A 141 3.18 -30.33 -14.70
N GLY A 142 3.64 -29.09 -14.56
CA GLY A 142 4.99 -28.74 -14.10
C GLY A 142 4.92 -27.57 -13.15
N ALA A 143 6.05 -27.20 -12.57
CA ALA A 143 6.16 -26.03 -11.71
C ALA A 143 7.42 -25.24 -12.01
N ILE A 144 7.33 -23.92 -11.86
CA ILE A 144 8.44 -22.98 -12.03
C ILE A 144 8.48 -22.05 -10.81
N ASN A 145 9.68 -21.80 -10.28
CA ASN A 145 9.86 -20.81 -9.22
C ASN A 145 10.36 -19.50 -9.82
N VAL A 146 9.51 -18.46 -9.80
CA VAL A 146 9.81 -17.13 -10.28
C VAL A 146 10.52 -16.33 -9.20
N THR A 147 11.78 -15.97 -9.46
CA THR A 147 12.64 -15.25 -8.53
C THR A 147 12.39 -13.76 -8.62
N GLN A 148 12.32 -13.09 -7.48
CA GLN A 148 12.17 -11.64 -7.38
C GLN A 148 13.40 -10.92 -7.95
N THR A 149 13.17 -9.81 -8.64
CA THR A 149 14.23 -8.94 -9.15
C THR A 149 14.11 -7.53 -8.58
N PHE A 150 15.27 -6.89 -8.42
CA PHE A 150 15.39 -5.57 -7.82
C PHE A 150 16.42 -4.75 -8.60
N ALA A 151 16.13 -3.47 -8.82
CA ALA A 151 17.04 -2.55 -9.50
C ALA A 151 16.97 -1.15 -8.88
N LEU A 152 18.10 -0.61 -8.44
CA LEU A 152 18.24 0.70 -7.82
C LEU A 152 18.71 1.73 -8.86
N THR A 153 18.07 2.87 -8.97
CA THR A 153 18.42 3.96 -9.89
C THR A 153 18.06 5.33 -9.29
N PRO A 154 18.97 6.34 -9.33
CA PRO A 154 20.38 6.22 -9.66
C PRO A 154 21.19 5.49 -8.57
N THR A 155 22.48 5.25 -8.80
CA THR A 155 23.40 4.67 -7.82
C THR A 155 24.32 5.69 -7.17
N SER A 156 24.18 6.98 -7.54
CA SER A 156 24.93 8.08 -6.92
C SER A 156 24.23 9.41 -7.09
N GLY A 157 24.51 10.34 -6.21
CA GLY A 157 24.03 11.71 -6.24
C GLY A 157 24.20 12.44 -4.89
N PRO A 158 23.97 13.76 -4.82
CA PRO A 158 24.02 14.50 -3.57
C PRO A 158 22.84 14.14 -2.64
N ILE A 159 22.89 14.62 -1.39
CA ILE A 159 21.77 14.51 -0.45
C ILE A 159 20.47 15.02 -1.09
N GLY A 160 19.35 14.32 -0.89
CA GLY A 160 18.06 14.67 -1.47
C GLY A 160 17.83 14.09 -2.87
N THR A 161 18.82 13.47 -3.52
CA THR A 161 18.63 12.82 -4.83
C THR A 161 17.51 11.81 -4.75
N PRO A 162 16.46 11.92 -5.59
CA PRO A 162 15.41 10.92 -5.69
C PRO A 162 15.99 9.58 -6.15
N ILE A 163 15.59 8.52 -5.47
CA ILE A 163 16.01 7.14 -5.75
C ILE A 163 14.76 6.30 -6.02
N GLU A 164 14.77 5.56 -7.11
CA GLU A 164 13.79 4.54 -7.42
C GLU A 164 14.39 3.15 -7.23
N LEU A 165 13.71 2.31 -6.49
CA LEU A 165 13.98 0.89 -6.37
C LEU A 165 12.84 0.13 -7.07
N LYS A 166 13.09 -0.32 -8.29
CA LYS A 166 12.15 -1.15 -9.04
C LYS A 166 12.18 -2.56 -8.49
N VAL A 167 10.99 -3.11 -8.25
CA VAL A 167 10.81 -4.50 -7.82
C VAL A 167 9.89 -5.23 -8.78
N SER A 168 10.16 -6.49 -9.05
CA SER A 168 9.31 -7.33 -9.90
C SER A 168 9.29 -8.76 -9.37
N GLY A 169 8.14 -9.41 -9.49
CA GLY A 169 7.94 -10.76 -9.00
C GLY A 169 7.90 -10.86 -7.46
N LEU A 170 7.45 -9.83 -6.74
CA LEU A 170 7.15 -10.01 -5.31
C LEU A 170 6.02 -11.02 -5.15
N GLY A 171 6.18 -11.96 -4.19
CA GLY A 171 5.20 -13.01 -3.97
C GLY A 171 3.92 -12.53 -3.27
N TRP A 172 2.94 -13.41 -3.15
CA TRP A 172 1.69 -13.15 -2.41
C TRP A 172 1.64 -13.83 -1.05
N ARG A 173 2.53 -14.81 -0.80
CA ARG A 173 2.57 -15.56 0.46
C ARG A 173 3.22 -14.74 1.56
N THR A 174 3.00 -15.17 2.78
CA THR A 174 3.70 -14.65 3.96
C THR A 174 5.21 -14.76 3.75
N MET A 175 5.96 -13.76 4.15
CA MET A 175 7.41 -13.59 3.96
C MET A 175 7.87 -13.29 2.52
N GLU A 176 6.97 -13.39 1.52
CA GLU A 176 7.30 -13.10 0.12
C GLU A 176 6.68 -11.77 -0.36
N SER A 177 5.60 -11.34 0.29
CA SER A 177 4.74 -10.24 -0.18
C SER A 177 5.09 -8.86 0.39
N THR A 178 6.03 -8.79 1.32
CA THR A 178 6.49 -7.55 1.94
C THR A 178 7.98 -7.64 2.17
N TRP A 179 8.69 -6.59 1.78
CA TRP A 179 10.13 -6.48 1.93
C TRP A 179 10.47 -5.19 2.63
N VAL A 180 11.39 -5.24 3.59
CA VAL A 180 11.84 -4.07 4.34
C VAL A 180 13.13 -3.55 3.75
N VAL A 181 13.18 -2.26 3.49
CA VAL A 181 14.35 -1.55 2.98
C VAL A 181 15.09 -0.91 4.13
N ASN A 182 16.37 -1.22 4.24
CA ASN A 182 17.28 -0.59 5.18
C ASN A 182 18.29 0.29 4.44
N TRP A 183 18.54 1.47 4.99
CA TRP A 183 19.62 2.37 4.61
C TRP A 183 20.66 2.38 5.73
N ASP A 184 21.88 1.91 5.48
CA ASP A 184 22.94 1.78 6.49
C ASP A 184 22.50 1.08 7.79
N ASN A 185 21.79 -0.05 7.65
CA ASN A 185 21.17 -0.81 8.74
C ASN A 185 20.09 -0.09 9.55
N ARG A 186 19.59 1.07 9.06
CA ARG A 186 18.42 1.74 9.62
C ARG A 186 17.21 1.37 8.78
N GLU A 187 16.13 1.05 9.44
CA GLU A 187 14.88 0.74 8.77
C GLU A 187 14.29 2.00 8.17
N LEU A 188 14.14 1.99 6.84
CA LEU A 188 13.57 3.10 6.09
C LEU A 188 12.05 2.92 5.90
N GLY A 189 11.63 1.73 5.52
CA GLY A 189 10.25 1.43 5.24
C GLY A 189 10.08 0.10 4.53
N PHE A 190 8.87 -0.16 4.04
CA PHE A 190 8.58 -1.42 3.35
C PHE A 190 8.18 -1.22 1.90
N VAL A 191 8.36 -2.30 1.14
CA VAL A 191 7.97 -2.46 -0.27
C VAL A 191 6.91 -3.55 -0.36
N SER A 192 5.85 -3.30 -1.07
CA SER A 192 4.79 -4.25 -1.41
C SER A 192 4.35 -4.05 -2.87
N ALA A 193 3.72 -5.06 -3.43
CA ALA A 193 3.15 -5.04 -4.77
C ALA A 193 1.87 -5.89 -4.81
N ALA A 194 1.03 -5.73 -3.79
CA ALA A 194 -0.16 -6.54 -3.57
C ALA A 194 -1.27 -6.26 -4.58
N GLY A 195 -1.50 -4.98 -4.89
CA GLY A 195 -2.48 -4.55 -5.87
C GLY A 195 -1.93 -4.46 -7.30
N THR A 196 -0.62 -4.59 -7.47
CA THR A 196 0.08 -4.43 -8.75
C THR A 196 0.68 -5.73 -9.30
N ARG A 197 0.23 -6.86 -8.78
CA ARG A 197 0.62 -8.21 -9.24
C ARG A 197 2.13 -8.45 -9.22
N GLY A 198 2.78 -8.07 -8.12
CA GLY A 198 4.18 -8.40 -7.88
C GLY A 198 5.20 -7.35 -8.36
N SER A 199 4.79 -6.30 -9.08
CA SER A 199 5.72 -5.26 -9.57
C SER A 199 5.34 -3.88 -9.07
N ALA A 200 6.32 -3.12 -8.56
CA ALA A 200 6.14 -1.75 -8.08
C ALA A 200 7.47 -0.98 -8.07
N VAL A 201 7.39 0.32 -7.82
CA VAL A 201 8.56 1.19 -7.63
C VAL A 201 8.53 1.81 -6.24
N ALA A 202 9.51 1.48 -5.43
CA ALA A 202 9.74 2.16 -4.17
C ALA A 202 10.49 3.48 -4.41
N ARG A 203 10.09 4.55 -3.70
CA ARG A 203 10.62 5.90 -3.88
C ARG A 203 11.08 6.46 -2.54
N PHE A 204 12.35 6.87 -2.49
CA PHE A 204 12.97 7.50 -1.33
C PHE A 204 14.11 8.43 -1.78
N ARG A 205 14.84 9.04 -0.87
CA ARG A 205 15.90 9.99 -1.22
C ARG A 205 17.24 9.61 -0.60
N ALA A 206 18.32 10.02 -1.28
CA ALA A 206 19.68 9.88 -0.74
C ALA A 206 19.88 10.78 0.48
N THR A 207 20.60 10.26 1.48
CA THR A 207 20.98 11.00 2.68
C THR A 207 22.32 10.51 3.24
N GLY A 208 22.85 11.21 4.24
CA GLY A 208 24.07 10.86 4.93
C GLY A 208 25.32 11.56 4.37
N PRO A 209 26.48 11.39 5.02
CA PRO A 209 27.74 11.99 4.60
C PRO A 209 28.16 11.51 3.21
N SER A 210 29.04 12.27 2.54
CA SER A 210 29.61 11.83 1.27
C SER A 210 30.37 10.52 1.43
N GLY A 211 30.10 9.56 0.57
CA GLY A 211 30.67 8.20 0.62
C GLY A 211 29.68 7.14 0.18
N ASP A 212 30.05 5.89 0.40
CA ASP A 212 29.21 4.74 0.04
C ASP A 212 28.24 4.40 1.17
N HIS A 213 26.97 4.25 0.81
CA HIS A 213 25.85 3.81 1.65
C HIS A 213 25.31 2.48 1.17
N VAL A 214 24.87 1.65 2.09
CA VAL A 214 24.32 0.34 1.78
C VAL A 214 22.80 0.36 1.82
N VAL A 215 22.17 -0.01 0.70
CA VAL A 215 20.72 -0.24 0.62
C VAL A 215 20.50 -1.75 0.58
N LYS A 216 19.86 -2.30 1.61
CA LYS A 216 19.63 -3.72 1.74
C LYS A 216 18.16 -4.02 1.96
N LEU A 217 17.66 -5.09 1.32
CA LEU A 217 16.30 -5.54 1.49
C LEU A 217 16.26 -6.84 2.27
N TYR A 218 15.30 -6.92 3.17
CA TYR A 218 14.99 -8.11 3.95
C TYR A 218 13.55 -8.51 3.68
N THR A 219 13.30 -9.82 3.61
CA THR A 219 11.92 -10.30 3.66
C THR A 219 11.27 -9.84 4.95
N GLY A 220 9.99 -9.47 4.88
CA GLY A 220 9.29 -8.92 6.02
C GLY A 220 8.10 -9.76 6.47
N TRP A 221 7.94 -9.87 7.77
CA TRP A 221 6.70 -10.31 8.39
C TRP A 221 6.02 -9.07 8.99
N GLN A 222 4.82 -8.77 8.54
CA GLN A 222 4.06 -7.61 9.04
C GLN A 222 4.84 -6.27 8.99
N GLY A 223 5.69 -6.11 7.97
CA GLY A 223 6.50 -4.90 7.81
C GLY A 223 7.81 -4.88 8.61
N LEU A 224 8.14 -5.93 9.36
CA LEU A 224 9.41 -6.07 10.06
C LEU A 224 10.39 -6.91 9.25
N GLY A 225 11.65 -6.47 9.16
CA GLY A 225 12.71 -7.19 8.46
C GLY A 225 13.12 -8.47 9.18
N TYR A 226 13.08 -9.61 8.47
CA TYR A 226 13.53 -10.89 9.00
C TYR A 226 15.03 -11.08 8.74
N LEU A 227 15.82 -11.16 9.79
CA LEU A 227 17.29 -11.19 9.70
C LEU A 227 17.88 -12.60 9.69
N ASN A 228 17.13 -13.58 10.18
CA ASN A 228 17.62 -14.95 10.41
C ASN A 228 17.40 -15.84 9.17
N TYR A 229 18.07 -15.54 8.08
CA TYR A 229 17.91 -16.25 6.80
C TYR A 229 18.21 -17.74 6.83
N GLU A 230 19.14 -18.17 7.70
CA GLU A 230 19.53 -19.58 7.78
C GLU A 230 18.40 -20.49 8.29
N GLN A 231 17.47 -19.92 9.06
CA GLN A 231 16.30 -20.62 9.57
C GLN A 231 15.00 -20.08 8.93
N SER A 232 15.09 -19.45 7.78
CA SER A 232 13.90 -18.96 7.07
C SER A 232 12.96 -20.11 6.73
N PRO A 233 11.65 -19.97 6.98
CA PRO A 233 10.66 -20.95 6.53
C PRO A 233 10.50 -20.96 5.01
N VAL A 234 10.97 -19.91 4.33
CA VAL A 234 10.96 -19.78 2.87
C VAL A 234 12.39 -19.81 2.37
N ALA A 235 12.77 -20.95 1.82
CA ALA A 235 14.09 -21.12 1.23
C ALA A 235 14.21 -20.38 -0.10
N ALA A 236 15.44 -20.06 -0.49
CA ALA A 236 15.80 -19.55 -1.81
C ALA A 236 15.25 -18.15 -2.18
N LEU A 237 14.82 -17.33 -1.22
CA LEU A 237 14.57 -15.92 -1.47
C LEU A 237 15.88 -15.15 -1.71
N PRO A 238 15.93 -14.20 -2.65
CA PRO A 238 17.11 -13.39 -2.89
C PRO A 238 17.44 -12.50 -1.70
N ARG A 239 18.70 -12.06 -1.62
CA ARG A 239 19.20 -11.15 -0.57
C ARG A 239 19.75 -9.90 -1.24
N PRO A 240 18.88 -9.02 -1.80
CA PRO A 240 19.33 -7.88 -2.59
C PRO A 240 20.05 -6.86 -1.71
N GLN A 241 21.19 -6.41 -2.21
CA GLN A 241 22.00 -5.37 -1.60
C GLN A 241 22.59 -4.49 -2.71
N PHE A 242 22.53 -3.17 -2.49
CA PHE A 242 23.04 -2.17 -3.41
C PHE A 242 23.96 -1.22 -2.66
N THR A 243 24.87 -0.58 -3.41
CA THR A 243 25.65 0.55 -2.92
C THR A 243 25.13 1.81 -3.61
N PHE A 244 24.84 2.85 -2.82
CA PHE A 244 24.59 4.19 -3.30
C PHE A 244 25.73 5.09 -2.84
N ARG A 245 26.30 5.88 -3.77
CA ARG A 245 27.36 6.83 -3.44
C ARG A 245 26.80 8.23 -3.27
N THR A 246 26.75 8.72 -2.03
CA THR A 246 26.41 10.12 -1.75
C THR A 246 27.59 11.02 -2.12
N THR A 247 27.29 12.02 -2.98
CA THR A 247 28.27 13.02 -3.41
C THR A 247 28.10 14.33 -2.64
N PRO A 248 29.11 15.24 -2.63
CA PRO A 248 28.97 16.52 -1.97
C PRO A 248 27.80 17.35 -2.51
N GLY A 249 27.16 18.12 -1.62
CA GLY A 249 26.03 19.00 -1.94
C GLY A 249 24.67 18.42 -1.56
N ALA A 250 23.62 19.13 -1.92
CA ALA A 250 22.24 18.71 -1.70
C ALA A 250 21.35 19.12 -2.89
N THR A 251 20.51 18.19 -3.33
CA THR A 251 19.43 18.48 -4.29
C THR A 251 18.26 19.08 -3.55
N ARG A 252 17.85 20.28 -3.94
CA ARG A 252 16.71 20.99 -3.37
C ARG A 252 15.57 20.99 -4.37
N ASP A 253 14.48 20.33 -4.02
CA ASP A 253 13.27 20.40 -4.80
C ASP A 253 12.56 21.72 -4.57
N ALA A 254 12.00 22.29 -5.63
CA ALA A 254 11.20 23.51 -5.55
C ALA A 254 9.85 23.26 -4.84
N ALA A 255 9.35 22.02 -4.87
CA ALA A 255 8.12 21.60 -4.24
C ALA A 255 8.39 20.63 -3.09
N TYR A 256 7.78 20.88 -1.94
CA TYR A 256 7.89 20.01 -0.77
C TYR A 256 6.98 18.78 -0.85
N ALA A 257 5.89 18.86 -1.61
CA ALA A 257 4.97 17.75 -1.81
C ALA A 257 5.07 17.23 -3.24
N GLU A 258 5.05 15.94 -3.40
CA GLU A 258 4.89 15.32 -4.71
C GLU A 258 3.51 15.70 -5.29
N PRO A 259 3.35 15.74 -6.63
CA PRO A 259 2.05 16.00 -7.24
C PRO A 259 1.03 14.95 -6.81
N TYR A 260 -0.14 15.39 -6.41
CA TYR A 260 -1.26 14.51 -6.10
C TYR A 260 -1.73 13.84 -7.40
N GLN A 261 -1.92 12.52 -7.36
CA GLN A 261 -2.40 11.80 -8.53
C GLN A 261 -3.91 12.02 -8.73
N PRO A 262 -4.40 12.16 -9.96
CA PRO A 262 -5.83 12.21 -10.20
C PRO A 262 -6.54 11.00 -9.61
N GLN A 263 -7.57 11.23 -8.81
CA GLN A 263 -8.35 10.18 -8.18
C GLN A 263 -9.51 9.75 -9.09
N SER A 264 -9.86 8.46 -9.03
CA SER A 264 -11.10 7.98 -9.63
C SER A 264 -12.27 8.41 -8.75
N ILE A 265 -12.88 9.54 -9.08
CA ILE A 265 -14.03 10.04 -8.35
C ILE A 265 -15.26 9.22 -8.78
N PRO A 266 -15.98 8.58 -7.84
CA PRO A 266 -17.21 7.88 -8.15
C PRO A 266 -18.20 8.79 -8.86
N LYS A 267 -18.88 8.28 -9.88
CA LYS A 267 -20.02 9.01 -10.45
C LYS A 267 -21.11 9.09 -9.39
N PRO A 268 -21.63 10.29 -9.10
CA PRO A 268 -22.72 10.42 -8.14
C PRO A 268 -23.96 9.70 -8.66
N ASP A 269 -24.70 9.08 -7.75
CA ASP A 269 -26.01 8.54 -8.09
C ASP A 269 -26.93 9.67 -8.57
N PRO A 270 -27.61 9.52 -9.70
CA PRO A 270 -28.56 10.53 -10.16
C PRO A 270 -29.72 10.61 -9.18
N SER A 271 -29.74 11.64 -8.36
CA SER A 271 -30.77 11.87 -7.34
C SER A 271 -32.11 12.32 -7.92
N THR A 272 -32.07 12.97 -9.09
CA THR A 272 -33.27 13.43 -9.83
C THR A 272 -33.02 13.26 -11.32
N ALA A 273 -33.96 12.64 -12.03
CA ALA A 273 -33.84 12.45 -13.48
C ALA A 273 -33.69 13.78 -14.23
N GLY A 274 -32.68 13.87 -15.09
CA GLY A 274 -32.41 15.06 -15.91
C GLY A 274 -31.60 16.16 -15.22
N VAL A 275 -31.34 16.07 -13.92
CA VAL A 275 -30.50 17.02 -13.19
C VAL A 275 -29.02 16.57 -13.24
N ARG A 276 -28.14 17.53 -13.52
CA ARG A 276 -26.68 17.34 -13.49
C ARG A 276 -26.03 18.35 -12.56
N LEU A 277 -25.03 17.90 -11.82
CA LEU A 277 -24.23 18.73 -10.93
C LEU A 277 -22.76 18.35 -11.10
N MET A 278 -21.90 19.35 -11.29
CA MET A 278 -20.45 19.15 -11.44
C MET A 278 -19.69 20.19 -10.63
N LEU A 279 -18.53 19.81 -10.16
CA LEU A 279 -17.59 20.68 -9.46
C LEU A 279 -16.22 20.64 -10.17
N ALA A 280 -15.66 21.79 -10.47
CA ALA A 280 -14.38 21.90 -11.15
C ALA A 280 -13.48 22.98 -10.51
N PRO A 281 -12.24 22.64 -10.10
CA PRO A 281 -11.67 21.29 -10.08
C PRO A 281 -12.45 20.37 -9.15
N ALA A 282 -12.37 19.06 -9.38
CA ALA A 282 -13.01 18.04 -8.53
C ALA A 282 -12.09 17.50 -7.43
N GLN A 283 -10.86 17.99 -7.37
CA GLN A 283 -9.88 17.71 -6.31
C GLN A 283 -8.96 18.91 -6.07
N GLY A 284 -8.40 18.99 -4.88
CA GLY A 284 -7.45 20.04 -4.48
C GLY A 284 -7.34 20.17 -2.95
N PRO A 285 -6.40 20.97 -2.45
CA PRO A 285 -6.24 21.20 -1.02
C PRO A 285 -7.43 21.97 -0.42
N VAL A 286 -7.48 21.96 0.91
CA VAL A 286 -8.37 22.87 1.67
C VAL A 286 -8.25 24.30 1.17
N GLY A 287 -9.37 25.01 1.07
CA GLY A 287 -9.42 26.38 0.56
C GLY A 287 -9.46 26.50 -0.97
N THR A 288 -9.41 25.39 -1.70
CA THR A 288 -9.58 25.41 -3.18
C THR A 288 -10.87 26.12 -3.58
N ARG A 289 -10.76 27.04 -4.54
CA ARG A 289 -11.92 27.68 -5.16
C ARG A 289 -12.37 26.83 -6.34
N ALA A 290 -13.50 26.17 -6.20
CA ALA A 290 -14.10 25.32 -7.23
C ALA A 290 -15.39 25.94 -7.77
N VAL A 291 -15.66 25.74 -9.06
CA VAL A 291 -16.89 26.22 -9.71
C VAL A 291 -17.90 25.08 -9.71
N LEU A 292 -19.01 25.29 -8.99
CA LEU A 292 -20.17 24.41 -8.99
C LEU A 292 -21.05 24.76 -10.17
N LYS A 293 -21.20 23.86 -11.13
CA LYS A 293 -22.10 24.00 -12.29
C LYS A 293 -23.20 22.96 -12.23
N GLY A 294 -24.41 23.39 -12.54
CA GLY A 294 -25.55 22.49 -12.56
C GLY A 294 -26.57 22.89 -13.60
N GLU A 295 -27.35 21.93 -14.07
CA GLU A 295 -28.40 22.10 -15.06
C GLU A 295 -29.58 21.15 -14.81
N GLY A 296 -30.76 21.49 -15.34
CA GLY A 296 -31.96 20.67 -15.21
C GLY A 296 -32.74 20.89 -13.91
N PHE A 297 -32.41 21.94 -13.14
CA PHE A 297 -33.14 22.28 -11.92
C PHE A 297 -34.45 23.03 -12.23
N ALA A 298 -35.38 22.98 -11.31
CA ALA A 298 -36.56 23.85 -11.40
C ALA A 298 -36.12 25.32 -11.31
N ALA A 299 -36.64 26.17 -12.22
CA ALA A 299 -36.32 27.60 -12.25
C ALA A 299 -36.65 28.26 -10.90
N GLY A 300 -35.71 29.02 -10.36
CA GLY A 300 -35.88 29.72 -9.10
C GLY A 300 -35.95 28.83 -7.85
N ALA A 301 -35.67 27.55 -7.96
CA ALA A 301 -35.73 26.63 -6.82
C ALA A 301 -34.68 26.99 -5.76
N PRO A 302 -35.11 27.30 -4.51
CA PRO A 302 -34.17 27.51 -3.41
C PRO A 302 -33.65 26.18 -2.88
N MET A 303 -32.35 26.06 -2.78
CA MET A 303 -31.66 24.84 -2.31
C MET A 303 -30.59 25.17 -1.28
N ARG A 304 -30.32 24.22 -0.42
CA ARG A 304 -29.19 24.27 0.50
C ARG A 304 -28.05 23.51 -0.12
N LEU A 305 -26.87 24.11 -0.16
CA LEU A 305 -25.61 23.46 -0.50
C LEU A 305 -25.03 22.81 0.75
N VAL A 306 -24.84 21.51 0.67
CA VAL A 306 -24.42 20.66 1.79
C VAL A 306 -23.08 20.01 1.46
N TRP A 307 -22.19 20.06 2.43
CA TRP A 307 -20.92 19.34 2.46
C TRP A 307 -21.08 18.09 3.31
N GLU A 308 -20.82 16.92 2.74
CA GLU A 308 -20.88 15.66 3.44
C GLU A 308 -19.47 15.31 3.96
N THR A 309 -19.38 15.04 5.24
CA THR A 309 -18.14 14.77 5.96
C THR A 309 -18.33 13.66 7.00
N ALA A 310 -17.33 13.40 7.80
CA ALA A 310 -17.40 12.52 8.96
C ALA A 310 -16.85 13.23 10.19
N VAL A 311 -17.45 12.98 11.35
CA VAL A 311 -16.98 13.46 12.65
C VAL A 311 -16.73 12.28 13.55
N GLY A 312 -15.70 12.39 14.41
CA GLY A 312 -15.41 11.34 15.36
C GLY A 312 -13.93 11.21 15.65
N SER A 313 -13.59 10.05 16.16
CA SER A 313 -12.23 9.73 16.56
C SER A 313 -12.01 8.22 16.49
N ARG A 314 -10.82 7.78 16.08
CA ARG A 314 -10.42 6.38 16.17
C ARG A 314 -10.05 5.93 17.57
N VAL A 315 -9.99 6.85 18.52
CA VAL A 315 -9.66 6.57 19.94
C VAL A 315 -10.91 6.14 20.74
N THR A 316 -12.09 6.32 20.15
CA THR A 316 -13.36 5.92 20.77
C THR A 316 -14.01 4.76 20.01
N ASP A 317 -14.79 3.94 20.70
CA ASP A 317 -15.53 2.82 20.09
C ASP A 317 -16.57 3.29 19.06
N ALA A 318 -16.99 4.55 19.13
CA ALA A 318 -17.93 5.14 18.18
C ALA A 318 -17.31 5.37 16.78
N GLY A 319 -15.97 5.41 16.67
CA GLY A 319 -15.30 5.66 15.40
C GLY A 319 -15.70 7.00 14.76
N PHE A 320 -15.81 7.02 13.45
CA PHE A 320 -16.30 8.17 12.68
C PHE A 320 -17.77 7.99 12.30
N THR A 321 -18.54 9.06 12.40
CA THR A 321 -19.96 9.09 12.03
C THR A 321 -20.16 10.08 10.88
N PRO A 322 -20.85 9.69 9.80
CA PRO A 322 -21.20 10.60 8.71
C PRO A 322 -22.00 11.81 9.22
N GLN A 323 -21.68 12.98 8.72
CA GLN A 323 -22.34 14.24 9.05
C GLN A 323 -22.51 15.10 7.80
N GLU A 324 -23.62 15.85 7.76
CA GLU A 324 -23.86 16.87 6.75
C GLU A 324 -23.69 18.26 7.37
N ARG A 325 -22.98 19.15 6.68
CA ARG A 325 -22.77 20.54 7.08
C ARG A 325 -23.25 21.47 5.97
N SER A 326 -24.14 22.40 6.27
CA SER A 326 -24.52 23.45 5.31
C SER A 326 -23.33 24.37 5.04
N ILE A 327 -23.03 24.59 3.77
CA ILE A 327 -21.99 25.52 3.32
C ILE A 327 -22.58 26.70 2.54
N GLY A 328 -23.89 26.87 2.54
CA GLY A 328 -24.62 28.02 2.01
C GLY A 328 -25.92 27.64 1.34
N ASP A 329 -26.63 28.66 0.90
CA ASP A 329 -27.85 28.53 0.11
C ASP A 329 -27.57 28.92 -1.33
N ILE A 330 -28.29 28.30 -2.25
CA ILE A 330 -28.16 28.51 -3.69
C ILE A 330 -29.54 28.46 -4.36
N THR A 331 -29.74 29.27 -5.37
CA THR A 331 -30.96 29.28 -6.16
C THR A 331 -30.62 29.08 -7.63
N ALA A 332 -31.33 28.18 -8.31
CA ALA A 332 -31.19 28.01 -9.74
C ALA A 332 -31.74 29.27 -10.46
N ASP A 333 -31.09 29.65 -11.54
CA ASP A 333 -31.54 30.75 -12.37
C ASP A 333 -32.89 30.46 -13.11
N ALA A 334 -33.40 31.43 -13.88
CA ALA A 334 -34.62 31.28 -14.62
C ALA A 334 -34.56 30.16 -15.70
N SER A 335 -33.38 29.71 -16.08
CA SER A 335 -33.16 28.60 -17.02
C SER A 335 -32.90 27.26 -16.32
N GLY A 336 -33.00 27.21 -15.00
CA GLY A 336 -32.71 26.01 -14.21
C GLY A 336 -31.23 25.68 -14.12
N ARG A 337 -30.36 26.67 -14.19
CA ARG A 337 -28.90 26.51 -14.12
C ARG A 337 -28.33 27.04 -12.82
N ILE A 338 -27.19 26.48 -12.45
CA ILE A 338 -26.36 26.94 -11.35
C ILE A 338 -24.94 27.16 -11.90
N ASP A 339 -24.39 28.33 -11.58
CA ASP A 339 -22.96 28.63 -11.80
C ASP A 339 -22.46 29.45 -10.59
N ARG A 340 -21.74 28.82 -9.70
CA ARG A 340 -21.30 29.45 -8.46
C ARG A 340 -19.90 28.95 -8.03
N THR A 341 -19.05 29.89 -7.67
CA THR A 341 -17.78 29.55 -6.99
C THR A 341 -18.05 29.21 -5.53
N VAL A 342 -17.54 28.07 -5.11
CA VAL A 342 -17.53 27.59 -3.72
C VAL A 342 -16.10 27.45 -3.25
N THR A 343 -15.85 27.75 -1.98
CA THR A 343 -14.55 27.50 -1.35
C THR A 343 -14.64 26.19 -0.58
N ILE A 344 -13.74 25.28 -0.86
CA ILE A 344 -13.67 23.98 -0.18
C ILE A 344 -13.35 24.22 1.30
N PRO A 345 -14.18 23.72 2.21
CA PRO A 345 -14.01 23.98 3.63
C PRO A 345 -12.79 23.25 4.20
N GLU A 346 -12.35 23.70 5.36
CA GLU A 346 -11.36 22.98 6.17
C GLU A 346 -12.01 21.71 6.72
N ASP A 347 -11.43 20.55 6.36
CA ASP A 347 -11.97 19.24 6.73
C ASP A 347 -10.92 18.14 6.56
N LEU A 348 -11.33 16.92 6.91
CA LEU A 348 -10.58 15.68 6.67
C LEU A 348 -10.24 15.52 5.18
N GLY A 349 -9.13 14.86 4.88
CA GLY A 349 -8.77 14.51 3.51
C GLY A 349 -9.63 13.39 2.93
N GLY A 350 -9.53 13.23 1.61
CA GLY A 350 -10.22 12.19 0.86
C GLY A 350 -11.55 12.65 0.26
N LEU A 351 -12.43 11.70 -0.03
CA LEU A 351 -13.66 11.92 -0.78
C LEU A 351 -14.77 12.53 0.08
N HIS A 352 -15.34 13.64 -0.38
CA HIS A 352 -16.48 14.30 0.21
C HIS A 352 -17.63 14.42 -0.81
N GLY A 353 -18.87 14.24 -0.34
CA GLY A 353 -20.05 14.55 -1.10
C GLY A 353 -20.34 16.06 -1.06
N VAL A 354 -20.78 16.59 -2.20
CA VAL A 354 -21.29 17.97 -2.33
C VAL A 354 -22.71 17.87 -2.87
N ALA A 355 -23.68 18.12 -2.02
CA ALA A 355 -25.07 17.85 -2.30
C ALA A 355 -25.92 19.14 -2.32
N LEU A 356 -26.96 19.13 -3.15
CA LEU A 356 -28.03 20.13 -3.15
C LEU A 356 -29.29 19.49 -2.59
N ARG A 357 -29.86 20.11 -1.56
CA ARG A 357 -31.13 19.70 -0.94
C ARG A 357 -32.17 20.82 -1.03
N LEU A 358 -33.41 20.45 -1.26
CA LEU A 358 -34.49 21.43 -1.21
C LEU A 358 -34.59 22.06 0.17
N THR A 359 -34.78 23.39 0.19
CA THR A 359 -35.12 24.08 1.44
C THR A 359 -36.59 23.80 1.80
N GLY A 360 -36.82 23.26 3.00
CA GLY A 360 -38.17 22.93 3.48
C GLY A 360 -38.20 21.70 4.36
N ALA A 361 -39.40 21.30 4.77
CA ALA A 361 -39.61 20.23 5.75
C ALA A 361 -39.11 18.83 5.29
N ARG A 362 -39.08 18.59 3.97
CA ARG A 362 -38.63 17.28 3.43
C ARG A 362 -37.14 17.15 3.27
N ASN A 363 -36.42 18.29 3.06
CA ASN A 363 -34.95 18.29 2.85
C ASN A 363 -34.47 17.27 1.79
N ASP A 364 -35.26 17.09 0.72
CA ASP A 364 -35.02 16.07 -0.28
C ASP A 364 -33.72 16.34 -1.06
N LEU A 365 -32.93 15.30 -1.30
CA LEU A 365 -31.74 15.35 -2.13
C LEU A 365 -32.15 15.60 -3.59
N VAL A 366 -31.60 16.63 -4.20
CA VAL A 366 -31.88 17.01 -5.60
C VAL A 366 -30.74 16.55 -6.50
N ALA A 367 -29.50 16.82 -6.10
CA ALA A 367 -28.32 16.45 -6.86
C ALA A 367 -27.11 16.29 -5.93
N ARG A 368 -26.16 15.46 -6.36
CA ARG A 368 -24.90 15.25 -5.66
C ARG A 368 -23.74 15.22 -6.65
N THR A 369 -22.61 15.75 -6.26
CA THR A 369 -21.31 15.58 -6.88
C THR A 369 -20.28 15.29 -5.78
N HIS A 370 -19.01 15.13 -6.14
CA HIS A 370 -17.96 14.83 -5.17
C HIS A 370 -16.78 15.78 -5.32
N PHE A 371 -16.02 15.93 -4.24
CA PHE A 371 -14.73 16.59 -4.20
C PHE A 371 -13.73 15.75 -3.41
N VAL A 372 -12.48 15.69 -3.85
CA VAL A 372 -11.40 15.03 -3.09
C VAL A 372 -10.52 16.11 -2.48
N ILE A 373 -10.49 16.17 -1.13
CA ILE A 373 -9.53 17.01 -0.42
C ILE A 373 -8.16 16.32 -0.46
N GLU A 374 -7.18 17.03 -1.01
CA GLU A 374 -5.78 16.62 -1.06
C GLU A 374 -5.07 17.03 0.23
N THR A 375 -4.27 16.11 0.82
CA THR A 375 -3.35 16.47 1.89
C THR A 375 -2.34 17.48 1.38
N SER A 376 -2.12 18.55 2.11
CA SER A 376 -1.19 19.61 1.76
C SER A 376 -0.25 19.98 2.90
N LEU A 377 0.99 20.31 2.54
CA LEU A 377 1.95 20.93 3.45
C LEU A 377 1.66 22.44 3.54
N VAL A 378 1.29 22.90 4.75
CA VAL A 378 1.05 24.31 5.02
C VAL A 378 2.36 25.03 5.27
N ASP A 379 3.18 24.51 6.19
CA ASP A 379 4.45 25.14 6.58
C ASP A 379 5.41 24.15 7.24
N VAL A 380 6.70 24.56 7.25
CA VAL A 380 7.78 23.96 8.03
C VAL A 380 8.54 25.09 8.72
N THR A 381 8.49 25.14 10.04
CA THR A 381 9.04 26.27 10.80
C THR A 381 9.89 25.78 11.98
N PRO A 382 11.16 26.25 12.09
CA PRO A 382 11.96 26.88 11.04
C PRO A 382 12.42 25.87 9.98
N ARG A 383 12.98 26.33 8.86
CA ARG A 383 13.55 25.49 7.80
C ARG A 383 15.05 25.26 7.96
N SER A 384 15.67 25.90 8.93
CA SER A 384 17.07 25.71 9.28
C SER A 384 17.33 26.17 10.72
N GLY A 385 18.42 25.71 11.31
CA GLY A 385 18.86 26.10 12.64
C GLY A 385 19.95 25.16 13.16
N PRO A 386 20.57 25.47 14.30
CA PRO A 386 21.57 24.59 14.91
C PRO A 386 20.94 23.26 15.37
N ALA A 387 21.76 22.23 15.59
CA ALA A 387 21.30 21.00 16.23
C ALA A 387 20.66 21.33 17.60
N GLY A 388 19.49 20.73 17.85
CA GLY A 388 18.64 21.03 18.99
C GLY A 388 17.49 22.02 18.68
N THR A 389 17.39 22.52 17.45
CA THR A 389 16.30 23.39 17.02
C THR A 389 14.97 22.64 17.03
N PRO A 390 13.93 23.12 17.74
CA PRO A 390 12.57 22.61 17.60
C PRO A 390 12.03 22.93 16.19
N VAL A 391 11.46 21.95 15.52
CA VAL A 391 10.88 22.08 14.17
C VAL A 391 9.43 21.65 14.21
N THR A 392 8.57 22.43 13.57
CA THR A 392 7.16 22.14 13.40
C THR A 392 6.84 21.97 11.92
N ILE A 393 6.16 20.89 11.57
CA ILE A 393 5.56 20.65 10.25
C ILE A 393 4.05 20.72 10.41
N HIS A 394 3.38 21.50 9.57
CA HIS A 394 1.93 21.66 9.59
C HIS A 394 1.31 21.13 8.30
N LEU A 395 0.38 20.19 8.41
CA LEU A 395 -0.36 19.58 7.33
C LEU A 395 -1.86 19.89 7.45
N LYS A 396 -2.55 20.00 6.32
CA LYS A 396 -4.02 20.05 6.24
C LYS A 396 -4.55 19.00 5.27
N GLY A 397 -5.82 18.61 5.47
CA GLY A 397 -6.47 17.60 4.63
C GLY A 397 -5.89 16.21 4.83
N VAL A 398 -5.43 15.87 6.02
CA VAL A 398 -5.09 14.48 6.36
C VAL A 398 -6.39 13.69 6.49
N GLY A 399 -6.44 12.51 5.87
CA GLY A 399 -7.66 11.70 5.77
C GLY A 399 -8.11 11.06 7.08
N TRP A 400 -9.19 10.31 7.02
CA TRP A 400 -9.82 9.65 8.17
C TRP A 400 -9.96 8.13 8.02
N THR A 401 -9.74 7.60 6.82
CA THR A 401 -9.79 6.16 6.58
C THR A 401 -8.54 5.47 7.15
N GLU A 402 -8.58 4.15 7.33
CA GLU A 402 -7.45 3.39 7.88
C GLU A 402 -6.21 3.38 6.97
N TYR A 403 -6.35 3.81 5.74
CA TYR A 403 -5.29 3.83 4.73
C TYR A 403 -4.89 5.25 4.28
N ASP A 404 -5.48 6.31 4.81
CA ASP A 404 -5.13 7.68 4.45
C ASP A 404 -4.97 8.65 5.63
N ASN A 405 -5.19 8.19 6.86
CA ASN A 405 -5.19 9.05 8.02
C ASN A 405 -3.85 9.18 8.74
N ILE A 406 -2.81 8.51 8.27
CA ILE A 406 -1.48 8.62 8.88
C ILE A 406 -0.42 8.98 7.85
N TYR A 407 0.51 9.81 8.31
CA TYR A 407 1.81 10.00 7.70
C TYR A 407 2.91 9.45 8.60
N VAL A 408 3.79 8.67 8.01
CA VAL A 408 4.92 8.05 8.69
C VAL A 408 6.18 8.82 8.37
N ALA A 409 6.87 9.30 9.40
CA ALA A 409 8.02 10.17 9.26
C ALA A 409 9.34 9.39 9.30
N THR A 410 10.27 9.78 8.44
CA THR A 410 11.67 9.40 8.53
C THR A 410 12.55 10.64 8.69
N TYR A 411 13.67 10.50 9.38
CA TYR A 411 14.74 11.47 9.49
C TYR A 411 16.03 10.80 9.04
N ASP A 412 16.63 11.29 7.97
CA ASP A 412 17.81 10.68 7.32
C ASP A 412 17.63 9.18 7.06
N ASN A 413 16.52 8.83 6.42
CA ASN A 413 16.14 7.45 6.10
C ASN A 413 16.06 6.51 7.32
N ALA A 414 15.90 7.06 8.52
CA ALA A 414 15.59 6.29 9.71
C ALA A 414 14.14 6.55 10.14
N TYR A 415 13.38 5.48 10.33
CA TYR A 415 12.02 5.59 10.86
C TYR A 415 12.01 6.38 12.18
N MET A 416 11.16 7.40 12.27
CA MET A 416 11.05 8.27 13.43
C MET A 416 9.74 8.07 14.20
N GLY A 417 8.64 7.86 13.49
CA GLY A 417 7.31 7.75 14.06
C GLY A 417 6.22 8.08 13.06
N TYR A 418 5.00 8.26 13.54
CA TYR A 418 3.86 8.60 12.70
C TYR A 418 3.01 9.70 13.32
N ALA A 419 2.26 10.40 12.47
CA ALA A 419 1.28 11.39 12.85
C ALA A 419 -0.04 11.12 12.16
N CYS A 420 -1.15 11.43 12.80
CA CYS A 420 -2.50 11.19 12.28
C CYS A 420 -3.49 12.25 12.73
N GLY A 421 -4.55 12.42 11.94
CA GLY A 421 -5.62 13.38 12.20
C GLY A 421 -6.77 12.81 13.05
N PHE A 422 -6.49 12.09 14.13
CA PHE A 422 -7.50 11.34 14.91
C PHE A 422 -8.70 12.16 15.38
N ASN A 423 -8.46 13.38 15.83
CA ASN A 423 -9.48 14.22 16.46
C ASN A 423 -9.55 15.62 15.81
N SER A 424 -8.94 15.80 14.67
CA SER A 424 -8.88 17.07 13.96
C SER A 424 -9.64 16.99 12.64
N ASN A 425 -9.97 18.13 12.08
CA ASN A 425 -10.52 18.21 10.72
C ASN A 425 -9.42 18.07 9.66
N GLY A 426 -8.57 17.04 9.78
CA GLY A 426 -7.44 16.83 8.90
C GLY A 426 -6.26 17.80 9.14
N ASP A 427 -6.29 18.55 10.22
CA ASP A 427 -5.24 19.49 10.63
C ASP A 427 -4.23 18.76 11.54
N VAL A 428 -3.00 18.58 11.09
CA VAL A 428 -1.97 17.80 11.78
C VAL A 428 -0.70 18.61 11.95
N VAL A 429 -0.23 18.71 13.21
CA VAL A 429 1.01 19.38 13.57
C VAL A 429 2.01 18.35 14.10
N ILE A 430 3.15 18.25 13.42
CA ILE A 430 4.24 17.34 13.78
C ILE A 430 5.38 18.17 14.39
N ASN A 431 5.79 17.82 15.60
CA ASN A 431 6.89 18.46 16.30
C ASN A 431 8.03 17.47 16.47
N PHE A 432 9.27 17.93 16.18
CA PHE A 432 10.48 17.17 16.43
C PHE A 432 11.66 18.12 16.70
N THR A 433 12.81 17.57 17.04
CA THR A 433 14.04 18.34 17.26
C THR A 433 15.05 17.96 16.19
N ALA A 434 15.58 18.94 15.49
CA ALA A 434 16.63 18.74 14.49
C ALA A 434 17.90 18.21 15.15
N THR A 435 18.46 17.12 14.62
CA THR A 435 19.66 16.45 15.15
C THR A 435 20.60 16.10 14.01
N GLY A 436 21.89 15.99 14.29
CA GLY A 436 22.91 15.62 13.32
C GLY A 436 24.01 16.67 13.21
N GLU A 437 24.92 16.43 12.28
CA GLU A 437 26.04 17.33 11.96
C GLU A 437 25.57 18.50 11.09
N PRO A 438 26.28 19.60 11.02
CA PRO A 438 25.96 20.70 10.11
C PRO A 438 25.84 20.24 8.64
N GLY A 439 24.76 20.63 7.99
CA GLY A 439 24.46 20.27 6.61
C GLY A 439 23.00 20.02 6.37
N ALA A 440 22.67 19.49 5.19
CA ALA A 440 21.31 19.15 4.81
C ALA A 440 20.89 17.78 5.38
N HIS A 441 19.70 17.75 5.95
CA HIS A 441 19.06 16.56 6.48
C HIS A 441 17.74 16.30 5.75
N VAL A 442 17.46 15.04 5.44
CA VAL A 442 16.26 14.62 4.75
C VAL A 442 15.16 14.24 5.75
N ILE A 443 14.01 14.87 5.64
CA ILE A 443 12.81 14.55 6.41
C ILE A 443 11.72 14.22 5.41
N ASP A 444 11.30 12.97 5.39
CA ASP A 444 10.25 12.50 4.49
C ASP A 444 9.05 12.00 5.27
N LEU A 445 7.87 12.43 4.82
CA LEU A 445 6.60 11.95 5.33
C LEU A 445 5.98 11.06 4.24
N TYR A 446 5.80 9.79 4.56
CA TYR A 446 5.21 8.81 3.68
C TYR A 446 3.79 8.47 4.09
N PRO A 447 2.89 8.18 3.15
CA PRO A 447 1.64 7.51 3.49
C PRO A 447 1.91 6.23 4.27
N GLY A 448 1.09 5.99 5.27
CA GLY A 448 1.10 4.75 6.04
C GLY A 448 -0.29 4.15 6.11
N ILE A 449 -0.39 2.91 6.57
CA ILE A 449 -1.63 2.20 6.74
C ILE A 449 -1.84 1.96 8.24
N TYR A 450 -2.97 2.41 8.75
CA TYR A 450 -3.38 2.15 10.12
C TYR A 450 -4.51 1.14 10.13
N GLN A 451 -4.23 -0.05 10.63
CA GLN A 451 -5.29 -1.01 10.92
C GLN A 451 -5.79 -0.78 12.35
N GLY A 452 -7.09 -0.57 12.50
CA GLY A 452 -7.77 -0.45 13.79
C GLY A 452 -7.65 -1.72 14.64
N PRO A 453 -8.21 -1.76 15.86
CA PRO A 453 -8.14 -2.93 16.72
C PRO A 453 -8.73 -4.13 15.99
N PRO A 454 -7.99 -5.23 15.89
CA PRO A 454 -8.35 -6.33 15.03
C PRO A 454 -9.27 -7.32 15.72
N THR A 455 -10.11 -7.91 14.92
CA THR A 455 -10.68 -9.23 15.18
C THR A 455 -9.75 -10.37 14.76
N GLU A 456 -8.67 -10.04 14.01
CA GLU A 456 -7.69 -10.96 13.43
C GLU A 456 -6.25 -10.51 13.76
N PRO A 457 -5.21 -11.39 13.67
CA PRO A 457 -3.83 -11.03 13.98
C PRO A 457 -3.38 -9.78 13.23
N GLN A 458 -2.89 -8.79 13.98
CA GLN A 458 -2.52 -7.46 13.47
C GLN A 458 -1.42 -7.55 12.44
N GLN A 459 -1.67 -7.01 11.25
CA GLN A 459 -0.61 -6.66 10.32
C GLN A 459 -0.23 -5.19 10.57
N LEU A 460 0.99 -4.99 11.08
CA LEU A 460 1.49 -3.65 11.36
C LEU A 460 2.07 -3.04 10.08
N TYR A 461 1.31 -2.18 9.43
CA TYR A 461 1.79 -1.38 8.30
C TYR A 461 2.07 0.07 8.70
N ARG A 462 2.46 0.31 9.96
CA ARG A 462 2.80 1.63 10.51
C ARG A 462 4.23 2.05 10.17
N LEU A 463 4.78 1.52 9.11
CA LEU A 463 6.07 1.89 8.56
C LEU A 463 5.85 2.67 7.26
N PRO A 464 6.82 3.47 6.80
CA PRO A 464 6.76 4.10 5.51
C PRO A 464 6.49 3.08 4.40
N GLN A 465 5.39 3.24 3.66
CA GLN A 465 5.14 2.45 2.46
C GLN A 465 5.88 3.09 1.30
N LEU A 466 7.02 2.56 0.91
CA LEU A 466 7.86 3.16 -0.14
C LEU A 466 7.27 3.01 -1.55
N THR A 467 6.35 2.05 -1.73
CA THR A 467 5.60 1.83 -2.98
C THR A 467 4.24 2.52 -3.02
N TYR A 468 4.02 3.52 -2.18
CA TYR A 468 2.75 4.24 -2.00
C TYR A 468 2.13 4.73 -3.31
N ALA A 469 2.94 5.19 -4.27
CA ALA A 469 2.45 5.71 -5.55
C ALA A 469 1.89 4.62 -6.47
N ASP A 470 2.35 3.39 -6.33
CA ASP A 470 1.95 2.26 -7.17
C ASP A 470 0.98 1.31 -6.46
N ASP A 471 1.25 0.98 -5.20
CA ASP A 471 0.63 -0.13 -4.46
C ASP A 471 0.01 0.28 -3.12
N HIS A 472 -0.70 1.39 -3.06
CA HIS A 472 -1.44 1.79 -1.86
C HIS A 472 -2.87 1.20 -1.88
N PRO A 473 -3.44 0.74 -0.74
CA PRO A 473 -4.76 0.12 -0.69
C PRO A 473 -5.93 1.06 -1.00
N GLY A 474 -5.72 2.35 -0.88
CA GLY A 474 -6.72 3.38 -1.16
C GLY A 474 -6.26 4.39 -2.19
N ASN A 475 -6.59 5.63 -1.96
CA ASN A 475 -6.13 6.74 -2.77
C ASN A 475 -4.61 6.84 -2.74
N LYS A 476 -4.01 7.16 -3.89
CA LYS A 476 -2.55 7.35 -3.99
C LYS A 476 -2.18 8.71 -3.42
N ILE A 477 -1.87 8.74 -2.13
CA ILE A 477 -1.46 9.95 -1.43
C ILE A 477 0.03 10.20 -1.70
N PRO A 478 0.46 11.45 -1.98
CA PRO A 478 1.86 11.75 -2.24
C PRO A 478 2.69 11.75 -0.95
N ALA A 479 3.96 11.44 -1.06
CA ALA A 479 4.90 11.73 0.00
C ALA A 479 5.21 13.23 0.08
N ILE A 480 5.58 13.70 1.26
CA ILE A 480 6.00 15.08 1.51
C ILE A 480 7.49 15.07 1.80
N ARG A 481 8.26 15.81 1.01
CA ARG A 481 9.71 15.81 0.97
C ARG A 481 10.27 17.12 1.53
N ILE A 482 11.01 17.09 2.63
CA ILE A 482 11.52 18.25 3.33
C ILE A 482 13.04 18.12 3.46
N LEU A 483 13.76 19.21 3.18
CA LEU A 483 15.15 19.37 3.57
C LEU A 483 15.24 20.38 4.70
N PHE A 484 15.94 20.03 5.76
CA PHE A 484 16.27 20.88 6.89
C PHE A 484 17.77 21.11 6.93
N ASP A 485 18.21 22.36 7.05
CA ASP A 485 19.63 22.69 7.13
C ASP A 485 20.06 22.90 8.57
N ILE A 486 20.92 22.02 9.07
CA ILE A 486 21.59 22.24 10.35
C ILE A 486 22.74 23.22 10.15
N THR A 487 22.68 24.34 10.89
CA THR A 487 23.70 25.39 10.84
C THR A 487 24.82 25.14 11.86
N SER A 488 26.04 25.64 11.56
CA SER A 488 27.24 25.44 12.40
C SER A 488 27.27 26.29 13.68
N GLU A 489 26.40 27.28 13.85
CA GLU A 489 26.47 28.24 14.97
C GLU A 489 26.27 27.62 16.36
N GLY A 490 25.48 26.53 16.46
CA GLY A 490 25.25 25.81 17.72
C GLY A 490 26.42 24.90 18.14
N PHE A 491 27.21 24.42 17.18
CA PHE A 491 28.31 23.50 17.42
C PHE A 491 29.52 24.17 18.10
N ARG A 492 29.81 25.44 17.73
CA ARG A 492 30.94 26.19 18.30
C ARG A 492 30.77 26.51 19.79
N LYS A 493 29.55 26.66 20.28
CA LYS A 493 29.28 26.94 21.71
C LYS A 493 29.43 25.73 22.63
N ARG A 494 29.34 24.50 22.11
CA ARG A 494 29.51 23.26 22.90
C ARG A 494 30.98 22.81 22.94
N ALA A 495 31.77 23.07 21.92
CA ALA A 495 33.19 22.73 21.89
C ALA A 495 34.07 23.66 22.74
N SER A 496 33.51 24.79 23.23
CA SER A 496 34.20 25.76 24.06
C SER A 496 33.77 25.75 25.54
N ARG A 497 33.08 24.75 25.98
CA ARG A 497 32.73 24.41 27.37
C ARG A 497 33.23 23.01 27.71
#